data_7f81be5ea7289760cae969ad04867937
#
_entry.id   7f81be5ea7289760cae969ad04867937
#
_cell.length_a   1.000
_cell.length_b   1.000
_cell.length_c   1.000
_cell.angle_alpha   90.00
_cell.angle_beta   90.00
_cell.angle_gamma   90.00
#
_symmetry.space_group_name_H-M   'P 1'
#
loop_
_entity.id
_entity.type
_entity.pdbx_description
1 polymer ?
#
loop_
_entity_poly.entity_id
_entity_poly.type
_entity_poly.pdbx_seq_one_letter_code
_entity_poly.pdbx_strand_id
1 'polypeptide(L)'
;MRIKTLISVILALVLLLTGSAFAEGTEQTTQTAQTTQSIQAPKPIEVPDIKIIMDGEITKFEKVPLSVSNSTLLPLRELLVKLGVPNDDEHIIYNGTEKSVTVWDGQTKIYLLIGQNEAFVNDKSITLNAAPILYQNSTYIPLRFVAEALNRKVIWDGSAKAAFICDIEKYDSIKLMLDRSNKNSATLKRYKQETDVTGILELEAGNTEFIAHSQSDIDSKEKEMSTKMQIRIMGMSISSESYYSNNALYEKNFLTSGWSKKIYKPEEYSKLFESKDYENLLAKTEVLCAGLNQVSDENDDEILLKGDVFLVGYFKGEIEKQSIGFNQDTKQEIKYSDFSLQISLDKSTTLINSIQMHVKMLQPATNGEAGADTKVDLDFELRFSEYDGDFVITVPDEAVKNAVPAQ
;
A
#
# COMPACT_ATOMS: atom_id res chain seq x y z
N MET A 1 26.77 11.77 -2.13
CA MET A 1 25.77 11.81 -1.04
C MET A 1 24.49 11.05 -1.43
N ARG A 2 23.99 11.17 -2.66
CA ARG A 2 22.75 10.52 -3.18
C ARG A 2 22.74 8.98 -3.11
N ILE A 3 23.84 8.32 -3.46
CA ILE A 3 23.94 6.84 -3.42
C ILE A 3 23.77 6.33 -2.01
N LYS A 4 24.30 7.01 -0.99
CA LYS A 4 24.14 6.60 0.41
C LYS A 4 22.68 6.69 0.86
N THR A 5 21.97 7.75 0.46
CA THR A 5 20.54 7.95 0.77
C THR A 5 19.68 6.85 0.13
N LEU A 6 19.94 6.55 -1.15
CA LEU A 6 19.21 5.54 -1.89
C LEU A 6 19.48 4.13 -1.34
N ILE A 7 20.75 3.80 -1.06
CA ILE A 7 21.13 2.54 -0.41
C ILE A 7 20.44 2.40 0.94
N SER A 8 20.33 3.48 1.72
CA SER A 8 19.62 3.45 3.00
C SER A 8 18.11 3.22 2.85
N VAL A 9 17.46 3.81 1.84
CA VAL A 9 16.03 3.57 1.55
C VAL A 9 15.79 2.10 1.15
N ILE A 10 16.64 1.56 0.28
CA ILE A 10 16.54 0.16 -0.14
C ILE A 10 16.86 -0.77 1.03
N LEU A 11 17.88 -0.47 1.81
CA LEU A 11 18.23 -1.23 3.01
C LEU A 11 17.10 -1.20 4.03
N ALA A 12 16.46 -0.03 4.22
CA ALA A 12 15.28 0.13 5.06
C ALA A 12 14.11 -0.72 4.56
N LEU A 13 13.80 -0.68 3.26
CA LEU A 13 12.76 -1.51 2.65
C LEU A 13 13.02 -3.01 2.83
N VAL A 14 14.26 -3.45 2.65
CA VAL A 14 14.63 -4.86 2.87
C VAL A 14 14.53 -5.26 4.33
N LEU A 15 15.02 -4.42 5.26
CA LEU A 15 14.93 -4.67 6.70
C LEU A 15 13.49 -4.70 7.21
N LEU A 16 12.61 -3.91 6.63
CA LEU A 16 11.17 -3.92 6.90
C LEU A 16 10.50 -5.25 6.61
N LEU A 17 10.85 -5.81 5.46
CA LEU A 17 10.28 -7.06 4.97
C LEU A 17 10.89 -8.28 5.68
N THR A 18 12.01 -8.11 6.39
CA THR A 18 12.68 -9.20 7.13
C THR A 18 12.24 -9.33 8.59
N GLY A 19 11.24 -8.57 9.05
CA GLY A 19 10.77 -8.62 10.42
C GLY A 19 11.72 -8.02 11.47
N SER A 20 12.73 -7.25 11.04
CA SER A 20 13.77 -6.67 11.93
C SER A 20 13.48 -5.21 12.34
N ALA A 21 12.29 -4.68 12.04
CA ALA A 21 11.97 -3.28 12.24
C ALA A 21 11.47 -2.98 13.67
N PHE A 22 12.19 -2.12 14.37
CA PHE A 22 11.83 -1.64 15.70
C PHE A 22 10.80 -0.51 15.61
N ALA A 23 9.64 -0.67 16.24
CA ALA A 23 8.65 0.37 16.37
C ALA A 23 8.76 1.06 17.75
N GLU A 24 9.21 2.31 17.77
CA GLU A 24 8.87 3.25 18.83
C GLU A 24 7.78 4.19 18.32
N GLY A 25 6.53 3.95 18.73
CA GLY A 25 5.39 4.74 18.32
C GLY A 25 5.11 5.88 19.30
N THR A 26 5.07 7.10 18.80
CA THR A 26 4.44 8.25 19.49
C THR A 26 3.25 8.70 18.65
N GLU A 27 2.05 8.53 19.17
CA GLU A 27 0.82 9.08 18.60
C GLU A 27 0.81 10.59 18.75
N GLN A 28 0.71 11.33 17.65
CA GLN A 28 0.35 12.75 17.69
C GLN A 28 -1.07 12.93 17.14
N THR A 29 -1.94 13.33 18.05
CA THR A 29 -3.32 13.74 17.79
C THR A 29 -3.32 15.15 17.19
N THR A 30 -3.73 15.29 15.94
CA THR A 30 -3.88 16.61 15.29
C THR A 30 -5.30 17.11 15.47
N GLN A 31 -5.47 18.19 16.22
CA GLN A 31 -6.73 18.94 16.34
C GLN A 31 -6.91 19.84 15.11
N THR A 32 -8.03 19.70 14.45
CA THR A 32 -8.43 20.54 13.30
C THR A 32 -9.15 21.78 13.80
N ALA A 33 -8.60 22.96 13.56
CA ALA A 33 -9.26 24.24 13.81
C ALA A 33 -10.22 24.56 12.66
N GLN A 34 -11.50 24.77 12.97
CA GLN A 34 -12.50 25.27 12.04
C GLN A 34 -12.39 26.78 11.90
N THR A 35 -12.12 27.25 10.69
CA THR A 35 -12.19 28.67 10.33
C THR A 35 -13.39 28.88 9.42
N THR A 36 -14.31 29.72 9.86
CA THR A 36 -15.50 30.14 9.12
C THR A 36 -15.09 31.16 8.07
N GLN A 37 -15.15 30.79 6.78
CA GLN A 37 -15.02 31.72 5.66
C GLN A 37 -16.26 31.72 4.78
N SER A 38 -16.60 32.91 4.25
CA SER A 38 -17.71 33.21 3.38
C SER A 38 -17.81 32.31 2.15
N ILE A 39 -19.04 31.81 1.88
CA ILE A 39 -19.37 30.83 0.85
C ILE A 39 -19.38 31.50 -0.53
N GLN A 40 -18.25 31.51 -1.21
CA GLN A 40 -18.21 31.48 -2.68
C GLN A 40 -18.32 30.03 -3.14
N ALA A 41 -19.10 29.78 -4.22
CA ALA A 41 -19.17 28.45 -4.82
C ALA A 41 -17.74 27.92 -5.05
N PRO A 42 -17.37 26.71 -4.57
CA PRO A 42 -16.02 26.25 -4.61
C PRO A 42 -15.57 26.06 -6.07
N LYS A 43 -14.45 26.70 -6.41
CA LYS A 43 -13.86 26.62 -7.76
C LYS A 43 -13.31 25.22 -7.98
N PRO A 44 -13.59 24.56 -9.12
CA PRO A 44 -13.03 23.26 -9.43
C PRO A 44 -11.48 23.34 -9.60
N ILE A 45 -10.79 22.37 -9.05
CA ILE A 45 -9.32 22.22 -9.13
C ILE A 45 -9.02 20.93 -9.88
N GLU A 46 -8.21 21.00 -10.93
CA GLU A 46 -7.71 19.80 -11.61
C GLU A 46 -6.76 19.01 -10.70
N VAL A 47 -6.96 17.70 -10.61
CA VAL A 47 -6.20 16.78 -9.74
C VAL A 47 -5.66 15.60 -10.53
N PRO A 48 -4.66 15.83 -11.43
CA PRO A 48 -4.13 14.80 -12.32
C PRO A 48 -3.44 13.65 -11.59
N ASP A 49 -3.02 13.85 -10.35
CA ASP A 49 -2.30 12.86 -9.55
C ASP A 49 -3.24 11.83 -8.88
N ILE A 50 -4.55 12.06 -8.91
CA ILE A 50 -5.51 11.09 -8.37
C ILE A 50 -5.57 9.86 -9.29
N LYS A 51 -5.36 8.69 -8.71
CA LYS A 51 -5.51 7.40 -9.39
C LYS A 51 -6.93 6.88 -9.16
N ILE A 52 -7.52 6.35 -10.23
CA ILE A 52 -8.81 5.64 -10.16
C ILE A 52 -8.52 4.17 -10.44
N ILE A 53 -8.82 3.31 -9.48
CA ILE A 53 -8.66 1.86 -9.59
C ILE A 53 -10.06 1.26 -9.60
N MET A 54 -10.43 0.62 -10.71
CA MET A 54 -11.73 -0.01 -10.88
C MET A 54 -11.54 -1.52 -11.04
N ASP A 55 -12.23 -2.26 -10.20
CA ASP A 55 -12.17 -3.73 -10.17
C ASP A 55 -10.72 -4.28 -10.15
N GLY A 56 -9.84 -3.60 -9.38
CA GLY A 56 -8.46 -4.01 -9.16
C GLY A 56 -7.46 -3.53 -10.21
N GLU A 57 -7.85 -2.71 -11.19
CA GLU A 57 -6.98 -2.22 -12.25
C GLU A 57 -6.96 -0.69 -12.32
N ILE A 58 -5.77 -0.11 -12.57
CA ILE A 58 -5.64 1.33 -12.79
C ILE A 58 -6.41 1.73 -14.05
N THR A 59 -7.42 2.56 -13.85
CA THR A 59 -8.32 3.02 -14.91
C THR A 59 -8.00 4.45 -15.32
N LYS A 60 -7.59 4.64 -16.57
CA LYS A 60 -7.30 5.97 -17.12
C LYS A 60 -8.57 6.63 -17.64
N PHE A 61 -8.67 7.94 -17.40
CA PHE A 61 -9.70 8.81 -17.94
C PHE A 61 -9.08 9.75 -18.99
N GLU A 62 -9.82 10.03 -20.08
CA GLU A 62 -9.35 10.97 -21.12
C GLU A 62 -9.24 12.39 -20.58
N LYS A 63 -10.14 12.76 -19.67
CA LYS A 63 -10.17 14.08 -19.04
C LYS A 63 -9.75 14.00 -17.59
N VAL A 64 -9.00 15.04 -17.16
CA VAL A 64 -8.45 15.12 -15.79
C VAL A 64 -9.56 15.13 -14.75
N PRO A 65 -9.45 14.35 -13.67
CA PRO A 65 -10.34 14.43 -12.51
C PRO A 65 -10.33 15.82 -11.88
N LEU A 66 -11.46 16.23 -11.31
CA LEU A 66 -11.60 17.50 -10.59
C LEU A 66 -11.85 17.28 -9.11
N SER A 67 -11.36 18.20 -8.29
CA SER A 67 -11.71 18.31 -6.86
C SER A 67 -12.61 19.51 -6.65
N VAL A 68 -13.77 19.28 -6.02
CA VAL A 68 -14.75 20.33 -5.63
C VAL A 68 -15.26 19.98 -4.24
N SER A 69 -15.13 20.88 -3.27
CA SER A 69 -15.57 20.65 -1.88
C SER A 69 -15.08 19.30 -1.30
N ASN A 70 -13.80 18.96 -1.49
CA ASN A 70 -13.21 17.68 -1.10
C ASN A 70 -13.85 16.43 -1.73
N SER A 71 -14.63 16.60 -2.80
CA SER A 71 -15.19 15.50 -3.59
C SER A 71 -14.44 15.38 -4.92
N THR A 72 -14.14 14.15 -5.32
CA THR A 72 -13.62 13.87 -6.66
C THR A 72 -14.76 13.79 -7.65
N LEU A 73 -14.68 14.59 -8.70
CA LEU A 73 -15.62 14.59 -9.81
C LEU A 73 -14.94 14.03 -11.05
N LEU A 74 -15.65 13.18 -11.79
CA LEU A 74 -15.19 12.56 -13.03
C LEU A 74 -16.12 12.91 -14.19
N PRO A 75 -15.62 12.85 -15.45
CA PRO A 75 -16.45 13.04 -16.64
C PRO A 75 -17.61 12.03 -16.64
N LEU A 76 -18.83 12.54 -16.67
CA LEU A 76 -20.06 11.76 -16.45
C LEU A 76 -20.15 10.54 -17.36
N ARG A 77 -20.11 10.75 -18.68
CA ARG A 77 -20.33 9.67 -19.66
C ARG A 77 -19.24 8.60 -19.59
N GLU A 78 -18.00 9.04 -19.45
CA GLU A 78 -16.86 8.13 -19.35
C GLU A 78 -16.93 7.28 -18.06
N LEU A 79 -17.27 7.90 -16.92
CA LEU A 79 -17.44 7.18 -15.65
C LEU A 79 -18.57 6.14 -15.74
N LEU A 80 -19.73 6.54 -16.26
CA LEU A 80 -20.90 5.66 -16.35
C LEU A 80 -20.63 4.46 -17.24
N VAL A 81 -19.99 4.65 -18.42
CA VAL A 81 -19.61 3.57 -19.33
C VAL A 81 -18.64 2.59 -18.64
N LYS A 82 -17.65 3.11 -17.91
CA LYS A 82 -16.71 2.28 -17.15
C LYS A 82 -17.39 1.53 -15.98
N LEU A 83 -18.50 2.05 -15.46
CA LEU A 83 -19.34 1.37 -14.46
C LEU A 83 -20.34 0.37 -15.08
N GLY A 84 -20.34 0.22 -16.42
CA GLY A 84 -21.16 -0.76 -17.13
C GLY A 84 -22.48 -0.21 -17.67
N VAL A 85 -22.76 1.09 -17.56
CA VAL A 85 -23.96 1.70 -18.14
C VAL A 85 -23.78 1.80 -19.67
N PRO A 86 -24.73 1.35 -20.50
CA PRO A 86 -24.64 1.48 -21.95
C PRO A 86 -24.49 2.93 -22.41
N ASN A 87 -23.65 3.16 -23.43
CA ASN A 87 -23.36 4.49 -23.95
C ASN A 87 -24.36 4.88 -25.08
N ASP A 88 -25.61 5.07 -24.73
CA ASP A 88 -26.67 5.47 -25.64
C ASP A 88 -27.62 6.49 -24.98
N ASP A 89 -28.57 7.02 -25.77
CA ASP A 89 -29.51 8.03 -25.32
C ASP A 89 -30.73 7.46 -24.54
N GLU A 90 -30.83 6.14 -24.42
CA GLU A 90 -31.82 5.48 -23.57
C GLU A 90 -31.33 5.38 -22.12
N HIS A 91 -30.02 5.19 -21.93
CA HIS A 91 -29.40 4.98 -20.61
C HIS A 91 -28.77 6.25 -20.04
N ILE A 92 -28.26 7.18 -20.89
CA ILE A 92 -27.63 8.43 -20.44
C ILE A 92 -28.27 9.61 -21.18
N ILE A 93 -29.29 10.17 -20.58
CA ILE A 93 -30.10 11.24 -21.15
C ILE A 93 -29.67 12.61 -20.61
N TYR A 94 -29.24 13.52 -21.49
CA TYR A 94 -28.94 14.89 -21.13
C TYR A 94 -30.04 15.83 -21.64
N ASN A 95 -30.68 16.59 -20.73
CA ASN A 95 -31.65 17.65 -21.07
C ASN A 95 -30.96 19.01 -20.93
N GLY A 96 -30.65 19.65 -22.07
CA GLY A 96 -29.95 20.94 -22.09
C GLY A 96 -30.80 22.12 -21.61
N THR A 97 -32.13 22.04 -21.71
CA THR A 97 -33.03 23.08 -21.26
C THR A 97 -33.13 23.14 -19.74
N GLU A 98 -33.26 21.99 -19.12
CA GLU A 98 -33.33 21.84 -17.66
C GLU A 98 -31.93 21.78 -17.01
N LYS A 99 -30.90 21.60 -17.83
CA LYS A 99 -29.53 21.27 -17.36
C LYS A 99 -29.51 20.04 -16.44
N SER A 100 -30.26 19.00 -16.84
CA SER A 100 -30.38 17.75 -16.08
C SER A 100 -29.74 16.58 -16.80
N VAL A 101 -29.39 15.56 -16.00
CA VAL A 101 -28.95 14.25 -16.50
C VAL A 101 -29.80 13.19 -15.83
N THR A 102 -30.35 12.30 -16.65
CA THR A 102 -30.98 11.07 -16.19
C THR A 102 -30.11 9.87 -16.61
N VAL A 103 -29.84 8.97 -15.68
CA VAL A 103 -29.13 7.72 -15.93
C VAL A 103 -30.06 6.56 -15.60
N TRP A 104 -30.08 5.55 -16.45
CA TRP A 104 -30.84 4.31 -16.24
C TRP A 104 -29.93 3.11 -16.55
N ASP A 105 -29.69 2.24 -15.58
CA ASP A 105 -28.86 1.02 -15.77
C ASP A 105 -29.69 -0.26 -15.94
N GLY A 106 -31.02 -0.14 -16.08
CA GLY A 106 -31.95 -1.27 -16.12
C GLY A 106 -32.63 -1.56 -14.78
N GLN A 107 -32.09 -1.07 -13.65
CA GLN A 107 -32.63 -1.25 -12.29
C GLN A 107 -32.70 0.07 -11.52
N THR A 108 -31.72 0.93 -11.67
CA THR A 108 -31.58 2.18 -10.93
C THR A 108 -31.71 3.39 -11.82
N LYS A 109 -32.60 4.30 -11.44
CA LYS A 109 -32.75 5.61 -12.07
C LYS A 109 -32.06 6.67 -11.22
N ILE A 110 -31.07 7.34 -11.80
CA ILE A 110 -30.37 8.48 -11.17
C ILE A 110 -30.77 9.75 -11.92
N TYR A 111 -31.23 10.77 -11.21
CA TYR A 111 -31.52 12.09 -11.77
C TYR A 111 -30.68 13.16 -11.06
N LEU A 112 -30.01 13.98 -11.84
CA LEU A 112 -29.07 15.01 -11.43
C LEU A 112 -29.42 16.34 -12.08
N LEU A 113 -29.32 17.44 -11.31
CA LEU A 113 -29.35 18.80 -11.82
C LEU A 113 -27.95 19.41 -11.77
N ILE A 114 -27.48 19.93 -12.89
CA ILE A 114 -26.16 20.58 -12.96
C ILE A 114 -26.23 21.89 -12.15
N GLY A 115 -25.27 22.01 -11.22
CA GLY A 115 -25.18 23.15 -10.30
C GLY A 115 -26.02 23.00 -9.03
N GLN A 116 -26.72 21.90 -8.81
CA GLN A 116 -27.53 21.65 -7.61
C GLN A 116 -26.92 20.51 -6.77
N ASN A 117 -26.93 20.66 -5.44
CA ASN A 117 -26.47 19.64 -4.51
C ASN A 117 -27.56 18.61 -4.16
N GLU A 118 -28.63 18.54 -4.95
CA GLU A 118 -29.68 17.55 -4.80
C GLU A 118 -29.70 16.62 -6.00
N ALA A 119 -29.81 15.33 -5.71
CA ALA A 119 -29.96 14.28 -6.70
C ALA A 119 -31.08 13.33 -6.28
N PHE A 120 -31.55 12.52 -7.22
CA PHE A 120 -32.59 11.53 -6.94
C PHE A 120 -32.10 10.14 -7.40
N VAL A 121 -32.28 9.15 -6.55
CA VAL A 121 -32.06 7.72 -6.85
C VAL A 121 -33.38 6.99 -6.61
N ASN A 122 -33.96 6.45 -7.69
CA ASN A 122 -35.30 5.83 -7.64
C ASN A 122 -36.32 6.70 -6.90
N ASP A 123 -36.37 7.98 -7.28
CA ASP A 123 -37.26 9.04 -6.74
C ASP A 123 -37.00 9.44 -5.27
N LYS A 124 -35.97 8.89 -4.62
CA LYS A 124 -35.51 9.34 -3.30
C LYS A 124 -34.50 10.46 -3.43
N SER A 125 -34.73 11.59 -2.77
CA SER A 125 -33.81 12.71 -2.72
C SER A 125 -32.58 12.37 -1.90
N ILE A 126 -31.40 12.75 -2.41
CA ILE A 126 -30.09 12.60 -1.78
C ILE A 126 -29.34 13.93 -1.90
N THR A 127 -28.78 14.40 -0.79
CA THR A 127 -27.92 15.58 -0.78
C THR A 127 -26.50 15.22 -1.16
N LEU A 128 -25.95 15.90 -2.16
CA LEU A 128 -24.58 15.71 -2.65
C LEU A 128 -23.61 16.62 -1.89
N ASN A 129 -22.41 16.12 -1.61
CA ASN A 129 -21.32 16.93 -1.05
C ASN A 129 -20.78 17.97 -2.03
N ALA A 130 -20.87 17.67 -3.34
CA ALA A 130 -20.55 18.59 -4.43
C ALA A 130 -21.60 18.46 -5.54
N ALA A 131 -22.02 19.60 -6.11
CA ALA A 131 -22.93 19.60 -7.25
C ALA A 131 -22.25 19.05 -8.52
N PRO A 132 -23.00 18.39 -9.43
CA PRO A 132 -22.55 18.19 -10.79
C PRO A 132 -22.24 19.53 -11.46
N ILE A 133 -21.15 19.61 -12.22
CA ILE A 133 -20.72 20.86 -12.86
C ILE A 133 -20.47 20.67 -14.35
N LEU A 134 -20.59 21.76 -15.12
CA LEU A 134 -20.07 21.83 -16.49
C LEU A 134 -18.67 22.42 -16.46
N TYR A 135 -17.68 21.70 -16.96
CA TYR A 135 -16.30 22.11 -17.04
C TYR A 135 -15.70 21.73 -18.39
N GLN A 136 -15.11 22.70 -19.11
CA GLN A 136 -14.53 22.49 -20.45
C GLN A 136 -15.46 21.66 -21.39
N ASN A 137 -16.72 22.07 -21.50
CA ASN A 137 -17.76 21.42 -22.31
C ASN A 137 -18.05 19.94 -21.93
N SER A 138 -17.77 19.55 -20.70
CA SER A 138 -18.12 18.22 -20.19
C SER A 138 -18.83 18.33 -18.84
N THR A 139 -19.82 17.48 -18.65
CA THR A 139 -20.46 17.33 -17.34
C THR A 139 -19.60 16.43 -16.47
N TYR A 140 -19.28 16.95 -15.28
CA TYR A 140 -18.57 16.21 -14.23
C TYR A 140 -19.52 15.93 -13.08
N ILE A 141 -19.43 14.72 -12.54
CA ILE A 141 -20.32 14.23 -11.47
C ILE A 141 -19.51 13.67 -10.30
N PRO A 142 -20.02 13.76 -9.06
CA PRO A 142 -19.37 13.20 -7.89
C PRO A 142 -19.22 11.69 -8.02
N LEU A 143 -17.95 11.23 -8.05
CA LEU A 143 -17.59 9.81 -8.22
C LEU A 143 -18.34 8.90 -7.24
N ARG A 144 -18.19 9.17 -5.94
CA ARG A 144 -18.72 8.30 -4.88
C ARG A 144 -20.22 8.14 -4.99
N PHE A 145 -20.96 9.25 -5.16
CA PHE A 145 -22.40 9.20 -5.26
C PHE A 145 -22.87 8.28 -6.39
N VAL A 146 -22.32 8.48 -7.59
CA VAL A 146 -22.77 7.71 -8.77
C VAL A 146 -22.37 6.24 -8.66
N ALA A 147 -21.15 5.96 -8.22
CA ALA A 147 -20.71 4.58 -8.04
C ALA A 147 -21.57 3.83 -6.99
N GLU A 148 -21.81 4.46 -5.84
CA GLU A 148 -22.64 3.86 -4.79
C GLU A 148 -24.12 3.70 -5.19
N ALA A 149 -24.66 4.66 -5.98
CA ALA A 149 -26.01 4.53 -6.53
C ALA A 149 -26.14 3.35 -7.52
N LEU A 150 -25.03 2.99 -8.19
CA LEU A 150 -24.93 1.82 -9.09
C LEU A 150 -24.38 0.57 -8.37
N ASN A 151 -24.59 0.48 -7.06
CA ASN A 151 -24.21 -0.68 -6.23
C ASN A 151 -22.71 -1.02 -6.27
N ARG A 152 -21.84 0.02 -6.34
CA ARG A 152 -20.40 -0.14 -6.24
C ARG A 152 -19.86 0.39 -4.92
N LYS A 153 -18.88 -0.27 -4.34
CA LYS A 153 -18.15 0.20 -3.16
C LYS A 153 -17.08 1.20 -3.58
N VAL A 154 -16.92 2.29 -2.82
CA VAL A 154 -15.85 3.29 -3.06
C VAL A 154 -15.03 3.47 -1.81
N ILE A 155 -13.74 3.13 -1.89
CA ILE A 155 -12.74 3.32 -0.83
C ILE A 155 -11.73 4.37 -1.29
N TRP A 156 -11.41 5.32 -0.42
CA TRP A 156 -10.38 6.33 -0.65
C TRP A 156 -9.13 6.05 0.16
N ASP A 157 -7.98 5.90 -0.50
CA ASP A 157 -6.66 5.91 0.15
C ASP A 157 -5.99 7.28 -0.05
N GLY A 158 -5.98 8.08 1.01
CA GLY A 158 -5.34 9.41 0.98
C GLY A 158 -3.83 9.34 0.84
N SER A 159 -3.17 8.28 1.30
CA SER A 159 -1.72 8.09 1.18
C SER A 159 -1.30 7.82 -0.27
N ALA A 160 -2.08 7.03 -0.99
CA ALA A 160 -1.87 6.73 -2.40
C ALA A 160 -2.49 7.78 -3.33
N LYS A 161 -3.32 8.69 -2.82
CA LYS A 161 -4.21 9.57 -3.60
C LYS A 161 -5.04 8.76 -4.61
N ALA A 162 -5.64 7.67 -4.14
CA ALA A 162 -6.34 6.72 -4.98
C ALA A 162 -7.78 6.49 -4.53
N ALA A 163 -8.70 6.41 -5.49
CA ALA A 163 -10.07 5.94 -5.28
C ALA A 163 -10.21 4.52 -5.85
N PHE A 164 -10.57 3.58 -4.99
CA PHE A 164 -10.86 2.20 -5.36
C PHE A 164 -12.36 2.02 -5.52
N ILE A 165 -12.78 1.46 -6.63
CA ILE A 165 -14.19 1.20 -6.98
C ILE A 165 -14.30 -0.28 -7.34
N CYS A 166 -15.20 -0.98 -6.67
CA CYS A 166 -15.40 -2.41 -6.92
C CYS A 166 -16.85 -2.82 -6.69
N ASP A 167 -17.19 -4.00 -7.16
CA ASP A 167 -18.45 -4.65 -6.85
C ASP A 167 -18.57 -4.95 -5.34
N ILE A 168 -19.75 -4.78 -4.75
CA ILE A 168 -19.97 -4.98 -3.31
C ILE A 168 -19.84 -6.46 -2.93
N GLU A 169 -20.36 -7.39 -3.74
CA GLU A 169 -20.28 -8.82 -3.44
C GLU A 169 -18.83 -9.31 -3.48
N LYS A 170 -18.07 -8.83 -4.46
CA LYS A 170 -16.62 -9.07 -4.56
C LYS A 170 -15.89 -8.52 -3.33
N TYR A 171 -16.16 -7.28 -2.93
CA TYR A 171 -15.56 -6.66 -1.76
C TYR A 171 -15.81 -7.50 -0.50
N ASP A 172 -17.06 -7.93 -0.27
CA ASP A 172 -17.44 -8.73 0.89
C ASP A 172 -16.79 -10.12 0.87
N SER A 173 -16.67 -10.74 -0.31
CA SER A 173 -15.98 -12.02 -0.50
C SER A 173 -14.49 -11.92 -0.14
N ILE A 174 -13.77 -10.95 -0.69
CA ILE A 174 -12.34 -10.74 -0.38
C ILE A 174 -12.17 -10.40 1.11
N LYS A 175 -13.06 -9.57 1.67
CA LYS A 175 -13.03 -9.22 3.09
C LYS A 175 -13.14 -10.47 3.96
N LEU A 176 -14.07 -11.37 3.67
CA LEU A 176 -14.25 -12.61 4.41
C LEU A 176 -12.99 -13.50 4.36
N MET A 177 -12.32 -13.57 3.20
CA MET A 177 -11.07 -14.33 3.04
C MET A 177 -9.95 -13.74 3.88
N LEU A 178 -9.73 -12.41 3.79
CA LEU A 178 -8.66 -11.72 4.53
C LEU A 178 -8.92 -11.74 6.05
N ASP A 179 -10.16 -11.54 6.49
CA ASP A 179 -10.53 -11.64 7.92
C ASP A 179 -10.26 -13.05 8.47
N ARG A 180 -10.53 -14.10 7.67
CA ARG A 180 -10.23 -15.48 8.04
C ARG A 180 -8.74 -15.74 8.08
N SER A 181 -8.00 -15.25 7.09
CA SER A 181 -6.53 -15.30 7.05
C SER A 181 -5.92 -14.64 8.29
N ASN A 182 -6.34 -13.41 8.63
CA ASN A 182 -5.89 -12.71 9.82
C ASN A 182 -6.16 -13.50 11.11
N LYS A 183 -7.37 -14.06 11.24
CA LYS A 183 -7.73 -14.85 12.41
C LYS A 183 -6.86 -16.10 12.55
N ASN A 184 -6.60 -16.81 11.46
CA ASN A 184 -5.80 -18.03 11.48
C ASN A 184 -4.32 -17.70 11.73
N SER A 185 -3.79 -16.67 11.08
CA SER A 185 -2.42 -16.18 11.29
C SER A 185 -2.16 -15.71 12.72
N ALA A 186 -3.16 -15.11 13.38
CA ALA A 186 -3.04 -14.65 14.77
C ALA A 186 -2.77 -15.79 15.78
N THR A 187 -3.07 -17.03 15.42
CA THR A 187 -2.84 -18.20 16.28
C THR A 187 -1.45 -18.80 16.11
N LEU A 188 -0.76 -18.48 15.01
CA LEU A 188 0.56 -19.01 14.70
C LEU A 188 1.61 -18.50 15.70
N LYS A 189 2.52 -19.40 16.08
CA LYS A 189 3.63 -19.07 16.97
C LYS A 189 4.96 -19.17 16.27
N ARG A 190 5.04 -20.01 15.26
CA ARG A 190 6.29 -20.35 14.57
C ARG A 190 6.06 -20.32 13.06
N TYR A 191 7.02 -19.79 12.32
CA TYR A 191 7.02 -19.82 10.87
C TYR A 191 8.39 -19.44 10.32
N LYS A 192 8.63 -19.79 9.08
CA LYS A 192 9.77 -19.31 8.29
C LYS A 192 9.31 -18.29 7.26
N GLN A 193 10.13 -17.30 7.03
CA GLN A 193 9.91 -16.27 6.02
C GLN A 193 11.15 -16.16 5.13
N GLU A 194 10.94 -16.17 3.83
CA GLU A 194 11.94 -15.79 2.84
C GLU A 194 11.49 -14.49 2.17
N THR A 195 12.46 -13.61 1.92
CA THR A 195 12.20 -12.34 1.23
C THR A 195 13.23 -12.17 0.12
N ASP A 196 12.74 -12.00 -1.10
CA ASP A 196 13.53 -11.62 -2.25
C ASP A 196 13.14 -10.22 -2.71
N VAL A 197 14.14 -9.38 -2.95
CA VAL A 197 13.95 -8.05 -3.53
C VAL A 197 14.90 -7.92 -4.70
N THR A 198 14.36 -7.60 -5.86
CA THR A 198 15.16 -7.25 -7.04
C THR A 198 14.76 -5.87 -7.53
N GLY A 199 15.71 -5.15 -8.10
CA GLY A 199 15.38 -3.83 -8.59
C GLY A 199 16.44 -3.22 -9.49
N ILE A 200 15.99 -2.17 -10.20
CA ILE A 200 16.81 -1.36 -11.08
C ILE A 200 16.73 0.09 -10.60
N LEU A 201 17.91 0.69 -10.43
CA LEU A 201 18.07 2.10 -10.12
C LEU A 201 18.58 2.80 -11.38
N GLU A 202 17.77 3.68 -11.96
CA GLU A 202 18.18 4.51 -13.07
C GLU A 202 18.89 5.76 -12.53
N LEU A 203 20.22 5.73 -12.54
CA LEU A 203 21.10 6.81 -12.10
C LEU A 203 21.67 7.57 -13.30
N GLU A 204 22.12 8.80 -13.10
CA GLU A 204 22.86 9.57 -14.15
C GLU A 204 24.08 8.81 -14.69
N ALA A 205 24.73 8.00 -13.86
CA ALA A 205 25.89 7.19 -14.22
C ALA A 205 25.55 5.87 -14.95
N GLY A 206 24.25 5.59 -15.16
CA GLY A 206 23.74 4.35 -15.75
C GLY A 206 22.92 3.54 -14.78
N ASN A 207 22.30 2.49 -15.28
CA ASN A 207 21.45 1.62 -14.49
C ASN A 207 22.27 0.74 -13.53
N THR A 208 21.78 0.58 -12.32
CA THR A 208 22.38 -0.26 -11.29
C THR A 208 21.36 -1.29 -10.83
N GLU A 209 21.74 -2.56 -10.90
CA GLU A 209 20.93 -3.65 -10.33
C GLU A 209 21.15 -3.75 -8.82
N PHE A 210 20.06 -4.07 -8.14
CA PHE A 210 20.02 -4.36 -6.72
C PHE A 210 19.31 -5.70 -6.52
N ILE A 211 19.92 -6.58 -5.71
CA ILE A 211 19.34 -7.86 -5.32
C ILE A 211 19.53 -8.02 -3.82
N ALA A 212 18.47 -8.32 -3.10
CA ALA A 212 18.55 -8.73 -1.70
C ALA A 212 17.77 -10.02 -1.49
N HIS A 213 18.32 -10.88 -0.67
CA HIS A 213 17.69 -12.12 -0.22
C HIS A 213 17.82 -12.20 1.29
N SER A 214 16.74 -12.56 1.97
CA SER A 214 16.79 -12.85 3.39
C SER A 214 15.95 -14.07 3.76
N GLN A 215 16.40 -14.78 4.80
CA GLN A 215 15.71 -15.89 5.42
C GLN A 215 15.58 -15.62 6.91
N SER A 216 14.37 -15.73 7.44
CA SER A 216 14.08 -15.57 8.86
C SER A 216 13.32 -16.77 9.41
N ASP A 217 13.80 -17.28 10.54
CA ASP A 217 13.07 -18.24 11.36
C ASP A 217 12.52 -17.50 12.59
N ILE A 218 11.23 -17.59 12.84
CA ILE A 218 10.54 -16.83 13.89
C ILE A 218 9.84 -17.81 14.83
N ASP A 219 10.12 -17.70 16.12
CA ASP A 219 9.40 -18.36 17.21
C ASP A 219 8.92 -17.32 18.22
N SER A 220 7.68 -16.85 18.06
CA SER A 220 7.10 -15.84 18.93
C SER A 220 6.73 -16.39 20.32
N LYS A 221 6.59 -17.72 20.48
CA LYS A 221 6.33 -18.36 21.75
C LYS A 221 7.57 -18.34 22.66
N GLU A 222 8.70 -18.78 22.12
CA GLU A 222 9.98 -18.77 22.85
C GLU A 222 10.67 -17.40 22.77
N LYS A 223 10.15 -16.47 21.95
CA LYS A 223 10.72 -15.15 21.67
C LYS A 223 12.13 -15.25 21.10
N GLU A 224 12.25 -16.07 20.08
CA GLU A 224 13.47 -16.28 19.35
C GLU A 224 13.28 -15.96 17.87
N MET A 225 14.29 -15.39 17.24
CA MET A 225 14.30 -15.11 15.81
C MET A 225 15.74 -15.20 15.29
N SER A 226 15.90 -15.76 14.12
CA SER A 226 17.13 -15.64 13.33
C SER A 226 16.84 -15.00 11.99
N THR A 227 17.74 -14.15 11.52
CA THR A 227 17.67 -13.58 10.17
C THR A 227 19.05 -13.64 9.52
N LYS A 228 19.09 -14.16 8.30
CA LYS A 228 20.28 -14.14 7.43
C LYS A 228 19.92 -13.35 6.18
N MET A 229 20.74 -12.37 5.85
CA MET A 229 20.49 -11.48 4.72
C MET A 229 21.73 -11.36 3.84
N GLN A 230 21.51 -11.33 2.53
CA GLN A 230 22.53 -11.06 1.52
C GLN A 230 22.03 -9.96 0.60
N ILE A 231 22.88 -8.97 0.37
CA ILE A 231 22.57 -7.84 -0.53
C ILE A 231 23.68 -7.75 -1.56
N ARG A 232 23.29 -7.64 -2.83
CA ARG A 232 24.19 -7.33 -3.94
C ARG A 232 23.78 -6.03 -4.59
N ILE A 233 24.70 -5.07 -4.63
CA ILE A 233 24.50 -3.77 -5.26
C ILE A 233 25.82 -3.22 -5.78
N MET A 234 25.84 -2.69 -7.00
CA MET A 234 27.04 -2.08 -7.60
C MET A 234 28.29 -3.02 -7.57
N GLY A 235 28.09 -4.30 -7.76
CA GLY A 235 29.15 -5.32 -7.70
C GLY A 235 29.66 -5.65 -6.29
N MET A 236 29.15 -4.98 -5.25
CA MET A 236 29.44 -5.31 -3.85
C MET A 236 28.45 -6.34 -3.34
N SER A 237 28.92 -7.28 -2.52
CA SER A 237 28.08 -8.23 -1.79
C SER A 237 28.24 -8.00 -0.29
N ILE A 238 27.11 -7.80 0.38
CA ILE A 238 27.04 -7.56 1.82
C ILE A 238 26.21 -8.70 2.41
N SER A 239 26.68 -9.32 3.49
CA SER A 239 25.92 -10.30 4.24
C SER A 239 25.80 -9.88 5.71
N SER A 240 24.63 -10.14 6.30
CA SER A 240 24.36 -9.88 7.70
C SER A 240 23.65 -11.08 8.31
N GLU A 241 23.93 -11.34 9.57
CA GLU A 241 23.25 -12.35 10.38
C GLU A 241 22.83 -11.71 11.72
N SER A 242 21.60 -11.96 12.15
CA SER A 242 21.11 -11.52 13.45
C SER A 242 20.32 -12.63 14.15
N TYR A 243 20.43 -12.68 15.47
CA TYR A 243 19.74 -13.64 16.31
C TYR A 243 19.19 -12.96 17.55
N TYR A 244 17.90 -13.12 17.77
CA TYR A 244 17.22 -12.73 18.99
C TYR A 244 17.04 -13.97 19.87
N SER A 245 17.61 -13.98 21.06
CA SER A 245 17.45 -15.05 22.03
C SER A 245 17.82 -14.55 23.43
N ASN A 246 17.10 -15.01 24.45
CA ASN A 246 17.38 -14.72 25.86
C ASN A 246 17.50 -13.21 26.20
N ASN A 247 16.56 -12.40 25.73
CA ASN A 247 16.54 -10.94 25.87
C ASN A 247 17.75 -10.23 25.25
N ALA A 248 18.41 -10.84 24.30
CA ALA A 248 19.54 -10.26 23.61
C ALA A 248 19.41 -10.37 22.10
N LEU A 249 19.96 -9.37 21.40
CA LEU A 249 20.22 -9.37 19.98
C LEU A 249 21.72 -9.59 19.76
N TYR A 250 22.06 -10.56 18.95
CA TYR A 250 23.39 -10.78 18.43
C TYR A 250 23.38 -10.42 16.94
N GLU A 251 24.28 -9.53 16.52
CA GLU A 251 24.40 -9.10 15.13
C GLU A 251 25.83 -9.26 14.64
N LYS A 252 25.97 -9.82 13.44
CA LYS A 252 27.26 -9.88 12.75
C LYS A 252 27.46 -8.59 11.95
N ASN A 253 28.48 -7.84 12.32
CA ASN A 253 28.82 -6.61 11.62
C ASN A 253 29.36 -6.91 10.22
N PHE A 254 28.72 -6.37 9.19
CA PHE A 254 29.09 -6.63 7.80
C PHE A 254 30.45 -6.03 7.37
N LEU A 255 30.94 -4.99 8.08
CA LEU A 255 32.24 -4.35 7.78
C LEU A 255 33.42 -5.07 8.45
N THR A 256 33.24 -5.50 9.69
CA THR A 256 34.33 -6.10 10.50
C THR A 256 34.23 -7.60 10.64
N SER A 257 33.13 -8.21 10.21
CA SER A 257 32.78 -9.61 10.43
C SER A 257 32.76 -10.03 11.91
N GLY A 258 32.85 -9.06 12.84
CA GLY A 258 32.74 -9.28 14.27
C GLY A 258 31.28 -9.33 14.72
N TRP A 259 31.05 -9.91 15.91
CA TRP A 259 29.75 -9.96 16.53
C TRP A 259 29.57 -8.83 17.52
N SER A 260 28.38 -8.20 17.53
CA SER A 260 27.93 -7.29 18.58
C SER A 260 26.76 -7.92 19.35
N LYS A 261 26.56 -7.47 20.60
CA LYS A 261 25.46 -7.92 21.46
C LYS A 261 24.79 -6.73 22.11
N LYS A 262 23.46 -6.64 21.96
CA LYS A 262 22.61 -5.69 22.67
C LYS A 262 21.69 -6.47 23.62
N ILE A 263 21.64 -6.05 24.86
CA ILE A 263 20.76 -6.64 25.88
C ILE A 263 19.56 -5.71 26.09
N TYR A 264 18.38 -6.27 26.05
CA TYR A 264 17.12 -5.59 26.26
C TYR A 264 16.56 -5.87 27.65
N LYS A 265 15.77 -4.95 28.17
CA LYS A 265 14.89 -5.27 29.31
C LYS A 265 13.82 -6.28 28.85
N PRO A 266 13.38 -7.20 29.71
CA PRO A 266 12.41 -8.23 29.31
C PRO A 266 11.13 -7.69 28.67
N GLU A 267 10.64 -6.53 29.15
CA GLU A 267 9.44 -5.88 28.64
C GLU A 267 9.67 -5.29 27.23
N GLU A 268 10.83 -4.69 26.97
CA GLU A 268 11.21 -4.16 25.67
C GLU A 268 11.40 -5.32 24.67
N TYR A 269 12.09 -6.37 25.12
CA TYR A 269 12.32 -7.56 24.31
C TYR A 269 11.03 -8.26 23.90
N SER A 270 10.08 -8.39 24.82
CA SER A 270 8.78 -9.03 24.53
C SER A 270 8.00 -8.29 23.47
N LYS A 271 8.04 -6.95 23.48
CA LYS A 271 7.34 -6.13 22.47
C LYS A 271 7.82 -6.38 21.04
N LEU A 272 9.09 -6.82 20.83
CA LEU A 272 9.61 -7.14 19.50
C LEU A 272 8.87 -8.33 18.85
N PHE A 273 8.25 -9.19 19.66
CA PHE A 273 7.50 -10.37 19.21
C PHE A 273 5.97 -10.19 19.30
N GLU A 274 5.51 -9.04 19.78
CA GLU A 274 4.08 -8.71 19.86
C GLU A 274 3.57 -8.05 18.58
N SER A 275 4.44 -7.31 17.87
CA SER A 275 4.08 -6.68 16.60
C SER A 275 4.27 -7.69 15.46
N LYS A 276 3.19 -8.06 14.84
CA LYS A 276 3.22 -8.89 13.64
C LYS A 276 3.21 -7.98 12.43
N ASP A 277 4.35 -7.82 11.75
CA ASP A 277 4.50 -6.88 10.64
C ASP A 277 3.57 -7.17 9.47
N TYR A 278 3.25 -8.44 9.20
CA TYR A 278 2.27 -8.78 8.18
C TYR A 278 0.82 -8.45 8.60
N GLU A 279 0.49 -8.43 9.92
CA GLU A 279 -0.80 -7.93 10.38
C GLU A 279 -0.96 -6.43 10.06
N ASN A 280 0.12 -5.67 10.13
CA ASN A 280 0.15 -4.26 9.71
C ASN A 280 0.02 -4.11 8.20
N LEU A 281 0.57 -5.03 7.40
CA LEU A 281 0.39 -5.04 5.95
C LEU A 281 -1.09 -5.24 5.58
N LEU A 282 -1.77 -6.17 6.27
CA LEU A 282 -3.20 -6.43 6.09
C LEU A 282 -4.12 -5.46 6.87
N ALA A 283 -3.55 -4.55 7.70
CA ALA A 283 -4.36 -3.60 8.48
C ALA A 283 -5.17 -2.61 7.60
N LYS A 284 -4.77 -2.39 6.34
CA LYS A 284 -5.57 -1.64 5.36
C LYS A 284 -6.56 -2.54 4.60
N THR A 285 -7.23 -3.41 5.31
CA THR A 285 -8.14 -4.42 4.76
C THR A 285 -9.16 -3.84 3.76
N GLU A 286 -9.70 -2.65 4.00
CA GLU A 286 -10.68 -2.03 3.07
C GLU A 286 -10.09 -1.73 1.69
N VAL A 287 -8.85 -1.23 1.63
CA VAL A 287 -8.14 -0.95 0.38
C VAL A 287 -7.84 -2.25 -0.36
N LEU A 288 -7.39 -3.28 0.36
CA LEU A 288 -7.15 -4.61 -0.20
C LEU A 288 -8.43 -5.24 -0.73
N CYS A 289 -9.53 -5.20 0.04
CA CYS A 289 -10.82 -5.73 -0.38
C CYS A 289 -11.36 -5.06 -1.64
N ALA A 290 -11.15 -3.74 -1.77
CA ALA A 290 -11.62 -2.99 -2.92
C ALA A 290 -10.69 -3.12 -4.15
N GLY A 291 -9.39 -3.33 -3.92
CA GLY A 291 -8.38 -3.32 -4.98
C GLY A 291 -7.94 -4.70 -5.47
N LEU A 292 -8.25 -5.79 -4.77
CA LEU A 292 -7.86 -7.13 -5.20
C LEU A 292 -8.99 -7.88 -5.90
N ASN A 293 -8.62 -8.79 -6.81
CA ASN A 293 -9.49 -9.75 -7.47
C ASN A 293 -9.00 -11.16 -7.17
N GLN A 294 -9.90 -12.10 -6.98
CA GLN A 294 -9.55 -13.52 -7.00
C GLN A 294 -9.36 -13.95 -8.47
N VAL A 295 -8.19 -14.49 -8.77
CA VAL A 295 -7.80 -14.93 -10.14
C VAL A 295 -7.44 -16.42 -10.20
N SER A 296 -7.50 -17.17 -9.08
CA SER A 296 -7.25 -18.61 -9.03
C SER A 296 -8.42 -19.40 -9.59
N ASP A 297 -8.11 -20.52 -10.23
CA ASP A 297 -9.11 -21.50 -10.66
C ASP A 297 -9.67 -22.30 -9.48
N GLU A 298 -10.86 -22.86 -9.66
CA GLU A 298 -11.51 -23.67 -8.61
C GLU A 298 -10.75 -24.96 -8.26
N ASN A 299 -9.88 -25.41 -9.17
CA ASN A 299 -9.07 -26.63 -8.99
C ASN A 299 -7.71 -26.39 -8.36
N ASP A 300 -7.31 -25.13 -8.15
CA ASP A 300 -6.04 -24.81 -7.52
C ASP A 300 -6.12 -25.07 -6.00
N ASP A 301 -4.99 -25.51 -5.42
CA ASP A 301 -4.83 -25.65 -3.97
C ASP A 301 -4.62 -24.29 -3.28
N GLU A 302 -4.47 -23.23 -4.05
CA GLU A 302 -4.22 -21.86 -3.62
C GLU A 302 -5.32 -20.91 -4.04
N ILE A 303 -5.61 -19.91 -3.20
CA ILE A 303 -6.41 -18.75 -3.55
C ILE A 303 -5.45 -17.63 -3.94
N LEU A 304 -5.53 -17.16 -5.19
CA LEU A 304 -4.71 -16.10 -5.69
C LEU A 304 -5.51 -14.81 -5.79
N LEU A 305 -5.10 -13.79 -5.03
CA LEU A 305 -5.65 -12.45 -5.06
C LEU A 305 -4.68 -11.50 -5.74
N LYS A 306 -5.13 -10.71 -6.74
CA LYS A 306 -4.28 -9.80 -7.50
C LYS A 306 -4.97 -8.47 -7.79
N GLY A 307 -4.19 -7.38 -7.83
CA GLY A 307 -4.68 -6.05 -8.23
C GLY A 307 -3.61 -4.96 -8.18
N ASP A 308 -3.95 -3.81 -8.76
CA ASP A 308 -3.10 -2.62 -8.75
C ASP A 308 -3.24 -1.90 -7.40
N VAL A 309 -2.75 -2.54 -6.34
CA VAL A 309 -2.78 -2.03 -4.96
C VAL A 309 -1.36 -1.83 -4.46
N PHE A 310 -1.08 -0.62 -3.99
CA PHE A 310 0.17 -0.32 -3.31
C PHE A 310 -0.11 0.29 -1.93
N LEU A 311 0.48 -0.29 -0.92
CA LEU A 311 0.29 0.12 0.47
C LEU A 311 1.24 1.28 0.82
N VAL A 312 1.10 2.40 0.09
CA VAL A 312 1.96 3.60 0.22
C VAL A 312 2.09 4.07 1.67
N GLY A 313 0.99 4.10 2.40
CA GLY A 313 1.00 4.55 3.78
C GLY A 313 1.80 3.66 4.72
N TYR A 314 1.82 2.35 4.47
CA TYR A 314 2.65 1.40 5.19
C TYR A 314 4.14 1.66 4.91
N PHE A 315 4.53 1.62 3.64
CA PHE A 315 5.94 1.82 3.24
C PHE A 315 6.47 3.21 3.62
N LYS A 316 5.67 4.26 3.43
CA LYS A 316 6.06 5.63 3.81
C LYS A 316 6.32 5.73 5.31
N GLY A 317 5.41 5.24 6.14
CA GLY A 317 5.56 5.28 7.59
C GLY A 317 6.80 4.52 8.09
N GLU A 318 7.10 3.40 7.45
CA GLU A 318 8.25 2.59 7.82
C GLU A 318 9.58 3.20 7.32
N ILE A 319 9.63 3.72 6.10
CA ILE A 319 10.79 4.47 5.60
C ILE A 319 11.08 5.68 6.51
N GLU A 320 10.04 6.41 6.93
CA GLU A 320 10.18 7.55 7.84
C GLU A 320 10.70 7.12 9.23
N LYS A 321 10.26 5.98 9.78
CA LYS A 321 10.74 5.44 11.06
C LYS A 321 12.21 5.03 11.02
N GLN A 322 12.65 4.42 9.92
CA GLN A 322 14.03 3.94 9.76
C GLN A 322 15.01 5.01 9.30
N SER A 323 14.53 6.16 8.82
CA SER A 323 15.38 7.27 8.38
C SER A 323 16.02 8.05 9.56
N ILE A 324 16.49 7.36 10.59
CA ILE A 324 17.36 7.91 11.61
C ILE A 324 18.67 8.37 10.93
N GLY A 325 18.74 9.65 10.59
CA GLY A 325 19.90 10.25 9.89
C GLY A 325 19.57 10.91 8.55
N PHE A 326 18.33 10.83 8.06
CA PHE A 326 17.91 11.63 6.92
C PHE A 326 17.61 13.06 7.36
N ASN A 327 18.23 14.03 6.70
CA ASN A 327 17.91 15.44 6.88
C ASN A 327 16.41 15.65 6.62
N GLN A 328 15.65 15.99 7.66
CA GLN A 328 14.20 16.30 7.59
C GLN A 328 13.88 17.54 6.73
N ASP A 329 14.90 18.20 6.15
CA ASP A 329 14.74 19.42 5.35
C ASP A 329 14.32 19.19 3.89
N THR A 330 14.29 17.93 3.40
CA THR A 330 13.82 17.66 2.04
C THR A 330 12.35 17.21 2.04
N LYS A 331 11.45 18.18 1.96
CA LYS A 331 9.99 18.00 1.74
C LYS A 331 9.65 17.46 0.33
N GLN A 332 10.51 16.65 -0.28
CA GLN A 332 10.24 16.13 -1.61
C GLN A 332 9.45 14.84 -1.53
N GLU A 333 8.23 14.89 -2.06
CA GLU A 333 7.31 13.75 -2.10
C GLU A 333 7.77 12.74 -3.16
N ILE A 334 8.04 11.48 -2.76
CA ILE A 334 8.28 10.38 -3.68
C ILE A 334 6.99 10.14 -4.48
N LYS A 335 7.10 10.09 -5.81
CA LYS A 335 5.98 9.79 -6.70
C LYS A 335 5.98 8.30 -7.06
N TYR A 336 4.85 7.66 -6.91
CA TYR A 336 4.63 6.27 -7.29
C TYR A 336 3.86 6.24 -8.62
N SER A 337 4.41 5.58 -9.64
CA SER A 337 3.82 5.59 -10.99
C SER A 337 3.15 4.30 -11.38
N ASP A 338 3.66 3.17 -10.89
CA ASP A 338 3.18 1.85 -11.24
C ASP A 338 3.29 0.94 -10.02
N PHE A 339 2.32 0.07 -9.79
CA PHE A 339 2.35 -0.85 -8.67
C PHE A 339 1.33 -1.97 -8.87
N SER A 340 1.68 -3.15 -8.38
CA SER A 340 0.76 -4.28 -8.28
C SER A 340 1.03 -5.07 -7.01
N LEU A 341 0.00 -5.76 -6.54
CA LEU A 341 0.05 -6.64 -5.38
C LEU A 341 -0.60 -7.97 -5.75
N GLN A 342 0.05 -9.06 -5.35
CA GLN A 342 -0.48 -10.41 -5.44
C GLN A 342 -0.30 -11.09 -4.10
N ILE A 343 -1.36 -11.74 -3.61
CA ILE A 343 -1.36 -12.52 -2.36
C ILE A 343 -1.82 -13.94 -2.71
N SER A 344 -1.00 -14.93 -2.35
CA SER A 344 -1.39 -16.34 -2.40
C SER A 344 -1.73 -16.82 -1.00
N LEU A 345 -2.91 -17.44 -0.86
CA LEU A 345 -3.38 -18.07 0.36
C LEU A 345 -3.55 -19.58 0.14
N ASP A 346 -3.17 -20.38 1.11
CA ASP A 346 -3.55 -21.80 1.14
C ASP A 346 -5.07 -21.93 1.23
N LYS A 347 -5.67 -22.72 0.36
CA LYS A 347 -7.13 -22.80 0.23
C LYS A 347 -7.80 -23.44 1.45
N SER A 348 -7.12 -24.34 2.13
CA SER A 348 -7.66 -25.08 3.29
C SER A 348 -7.56 -24.29 4.58
N THR A 349 -6.44 -23.65 4.83
CA THR A 349 -6.12 -22.93 6.05
C THR A 349 -6.33 -21.42 5.95
N THR A 350 -6.37 -20.88 4.72
CA THR A 350 -6.31 -19.46 4.40
C THR A 350 -5.06 -18.74 4.93
N LEU A 351 -4.01 -19.46 5.28
CA LEU A 351 -2.72 -18.88 5.62
C LEU A 351 -2.04 -18.32 4.37
N ILE A 352 -1.24 -17.28 4.54
CA ILE A 352 -0.53 -16.64 3.43
C ILE A 352 0.66 -17.51 3.03
N ASN A 353 0.69 -17.98 1.77
CA ASN A 353 1.86 -18.66 1.21
C ASN A 353 2.89 -17.65 0.70
N SER A 354 2.42 -16.62 -0.04
CA SER A 354 3.30 -15.59 -0.55
C SER A 354 2.61 -14.25 -0.75
N ILE A 355 3.43 -13.21 -0.76
CA ILE A 355 3.04 -11.84 -1.14
C ILE A 355 4.05 -11.37 -2.17
N GLN A 356 3.58 -10.97 -3.36
CA GLN A 356 4.41 -10.37 -4.39
C GLN A 356 3.96 -8.94 -4.63
N MET A 357 4.92 -8.03 -4.73
CA MET A 357 4.66 -6.61 -5.00
C MET A 357 5.63 -6.10 -6.06
N HIS A 358 5.10 -5.30 -6.96
CA HIS A 358 5.88 -4.51 -7.89
C HIS A 358 5.63 -3.03 -7.64
N VAL A 359 6.68 -2.18 -7.73
CA VAL A 359 6.53 -0.74 -7.58
C VAL A 359 7.55 0.02 -8.40
N LYS A 360 7.08 1.02 -9.14
CA LYS A 360 7.91 2.05 -9.77
C LYS A 360 7.78 3.36 -9.03
N MET A 361 8.91 3.94 -8.69
CA MET A 361 9.00 5.19 -7.95
C MET A 361 9.88 6.20 -8.68
N LEU A 362 9.53 7.47 -8.55
CA LEU A 362 10.36 8.59 -8.95
C LEU A 362 10.76 9.38 -7.70
N GLN A 363 12.03 9.42 -7.39
CA GLN A 363 12.60 10.28 -6.37
C GLN A 363 13.10 11.56 -7.03
N PRO A 364 12.46 12.71 -6.80
CA PRO A 364 12.90 13.98 -7.37
C PRO A 364 14.31 14.37 -6.93
N ALA A 365 15.03 15.10 -7.77
CA ALA A 365 16.33 15.68 -7.42
C ALA A 365 16.16 16.69 -6.27
N THR A 366 17.11 16.72 -5.32
CA THR A 366 17.07 17.69 -4.21
C THR A 366 17.26 19.12 -4.69
N ASN A 367 16.47 20.06 -4.15
CA ASN A 367 16.58 21.48 -4.50
C ASN A 367 18.00 21.99 -4.23
N GLY A 368 18.64 22.53 -5.29
CA GLY A 368 19.99 23.12 -5.23
C GLY A 368 21.13 22.23 -5.71
N GLU A 369 20.89 20.97 -6.02
CA GLU A 369 21.88 20.12 -6.71
C GLU A 369 21.49 19.95 -8.17
N ALA A 370 22.41 20.22 -9.09
CA ALA A 370 22.24 19.85 -10.51
C ALA A 370 22.23 18.32 -10.61
N GLY A 371 21.12 17.73 -11.01
CA GLY A 371 21.00 16.30 -11.23
C GLY A 371 19.59 15.87 -11.58
N ALA A 372 19.46 14.77 -12.33
CA ALA A 372 18.19 14.20 -12.74
C ALA A 372 17.46 13.51 -11.59
N ASP A 373 16.15 13.37 -11.72
CA ASP A 373 15.34 12.52 -10.86
C ASP A 373 15.84 11.07 -10.91
N THR A 374 15.78 10.36 -9.79
CA THR A 374 16.13 8.94 -9.75
C THR A 374 14.87 8.11 -9.89
N LYS A 375 14.87 7.22 -10.89
CA LYS A 375 13.79 6.23 -11.04
C LYS A 375 14.21 4.92 -10.39
N VAL A 376 13.26 4.31 -9.73
CA VAL A 376 13.44 3.03 -9.01
C VAL A 376 12.33 2.09 -9.45
N ASP A 377 12.72 0.90 -9.88
CA ASP A 377 11.84 -0.18 -10.28
C ASP A 377 12.15 -1.38 -9.38
N LEU A 378 11.20 -1.82 -8.54
CA LEU A 378 11.41 -2.85 -7.53
C LEU A 378 10.34 -3.94 -7.60
N ASP A 379 10.80 -5.18 -7.50
CA ASP A 379 9.99 -6.36 -7.25
C ASP A 379 10.33 -6.95 -5.88
N PHE A 380 9.29 -7.26 -5.12
CA PHE A 380 9.37 -7.89 -3.81
C PHE A 380 8.61 -9.21 -3.83
N GLU A 381 9.19 -10.24 -3.25
CA GLU A 381 8.51 -11.48 -2.97
C GLU A 381 8.78 -11.92 -1.53
N LEU A 382 7.70 -12.15 -0.77
CA LEU A 382 7.73 -12.73 0.55
C LEU A 382 7.10 -14.12 0.47
N ARG A 383 7.76 -15.14 0.96
CA ARG A 383 7.23 -16.50 1.08
C ARG A 383 7.23 -16.92 2.53
N PHE A 384 6.15 -17.56 2.93
CA PHE A 384 5.95 -18.06 4.29
C PHE A 384 5.81 -19.57 4.26
N SER A 385 6.44 -20.25 5.21
CA SER A 385 6.43 -21.70 5.28
C SER A 385 6.62 -22.22 6.71
N GLU A 386 6.55 -23.52 6.85
CA GLU A 386 6.75 -24.23 8.13
C GLU A 386 5.94 -23.64 9.29
N TYR A 387 4.70 -23.32 9.04
CA TYR A 387 3.76 -22.82 10.05
C TYR A 387 3.61 -23.81 11.21
N ASP A 388 3.92 -23.36 12.44
CA ASP A 388 4.05 -24.15 13.67
C ASP A 388 4.97 -25.40 13.50
N GLY A 389 5.93 -25.33 12.55
CA GLY A 389 6.88 -26.37 12.23
C GLY A 389 7.90 -26.64 13.34
N ASP A 390 8.56 -27.78 13.26
CA ASP A 390 9.57 -28.20 14.24
C ASP A 390 10.98 -27.83 13.78
N PHE A 391 11.39 -26.58 14.02
CA PHE A 391 12.72 -26.07 13.77
C PHE A 391 13.34 -25.47 15.03
N VAL A 392 14.65 -25.35 15.10
CA VAL A 392 15.38 -24.80 16.25
C VAL A 392 16.19 -23.59 15.83
N ILE A 393 16.00 -22.47 16.55
CA ILE A 393 16.79 -21.27 16.38
C ILE A 393 17.97 -21.35 17.33
N THR A 394 19.19 -21.34 16.79
CA THR A 394 20.40 -21.46 17.60
C THR A 394 21.34 -20.29 17.32
N VAL A 395 21.67 -19.54 18.35
CA VAL A 395 22.70 -18.50 18.29
C VAL A 395 24.06 -19.18 18.09
N PRO A 396 24.86 -18.82 17.07
CA PRO A 396 26.18 -19.42 16.86
C PRO A 396 27.08 -19.27 18.09
N ASP A 397 27.82 -20.33 18.41
CA ASP A 397 28.78 -20.35 19.51
C ASP A 397 29.79 -19.19 19.45
N GLU A 398 30.20 -18.81 18.25
CA GLU A 398 31.09 -17.68 18.00
C GLU A 398 30.45 -16.35 18.42
N ALA A 399 29.15 -16.16 18.14
CA ALA A 399 28.41 -14.97 18.54
C ALA A 399 28.31 -14.89 20.07
N VAL A 400 28.00 -16.01 20.73
CA VAL A 400 27.89 -16.04 22.20
C VAL A 400 29.21 -15.73 22.90
N LYS A 401 30.34 -16.24 22.37
CA LYS A 401 31.66 -16.12 23.00
C LYS A 401 32.37 -14.80 22.70
N ASN A 402 32.18 -14.25 21.48
CA ASN A 402 33.02 -13.17 20.96
C ASN A 402 32.27 -11.84 20.74
N ALA A 403 30.96 -11.79 21.02
CA ALA A 403 30.20 -10.56 20.80
C ALA A 403 30.63 -9.46 21.77
N VAL A 404 30.90 -8.27 21.21
CA VAL A 404 31.17 -7.05 21.98
C VAL A 404 29.87 -6.29 22.23
N PRO A 405 29.76 -5.48 23.29
CA PRO A 405 28.58 -4.64 23.50
C PRO A 405 28.32 -3.77 22.28
N ALA A 406 27.05 -3.73 21.83
CA ALA A 406 26.63 -2.79 20.79
C ALA A 406 26.78 -1.35 21.31
N GLN A 407 27.31 -0.46 20.46
CA GLN A 407 27.51 0.96 20.78
C GLN A 407 26.22 1.74 20.65
#